data_c29cf5f0cdaf8397ef56820145f98645
#
_entry.id   c29cf5f0cdaf8397ef56820145f98645
#
_cell.length_a   1.000
_cell.length_b   1.000
_cell.length_c   1.000
_cell.angle_alpha   90.00
_cell.angle_beta   90.00
_cell.angle_gamma   90.00
#
_symmetry.space_group_name_H-M   'P 1'
#
loop_
_entity.id
_entity.type
_entity.pdbx_description
1 polymer ?
#
loop_
_entity_poly.entity_id
_entity_poly.type
_entity_poly.pdbx_seq_one_letter_code
_entity_poly.pdbx_strand_id
1 'polypeptide(L)'
;MKVVSFSEARSNLKTVLDRVVEDADYTIITRRDAEDAVVMSLELFNSLLETVYLLKSPANAAHLERSITQFKQGQVEERNLLDD
;
A
#
# COMPACT_ATOMS: atom_id res chain seq x y z
N MET A 1 -7.86 8.48 -6.32
CA MET A 1 -7.57 7.09 -6.69
C MET A 1 -7.68 6.91 -8.20
N LYS A 2 -6.73 6.21 -8.78
CA LYS A 2 -6.79 5.83 -10.18
C LYS A 2 -6.64 4.33 -10.31
N VAL A 3 -7.18 3.78 -11.39
CA VAL A 3 -7.06 2.37 -11.70
C VAL A 3 -6.53 2.25 -13.12
N VAL A 4 -5.40 1.59 -13.29
CA VAL A 4 -4.79 1.37 -14.59
C VAL A 4 -4.41 -0.08 -14.76
N SER A 5 -4.29 -0.54 -16.01
CA SER A 5 -3.85 -1.89 -16.27
C SER A 5 -2.33 -1.98 -16.13
N PHE A 6 -1.84 -3.19 -15.99
CA PHE A 6 -0.40 -3.42 -15.91
C PHE A 6 0.30 -2.92 -17.18
N SER A 7 -0.29 -3.20 -18.34
CA SER A 7 0.29 -2.77 -19.61
C SER A 7 0.40 -1.25 -19.69
N GLU A 8 -0.64 -0.55 -19.26
CA GLU A 8 -0.65 0.90 -19.26
C GLU A 8 0.37 1.44 -18.26
N ALA A 9 0.42 0.87 -17.07
CA ALA A 9 1.39 1.30 -16.05
C ALA A 9 2.81 1.09 -16.54
N ARG A 10 3.09 -0.05 -17.17
CA ARG A 10 4.42 -0.34 -17.70
C ARG A 10 4.83 0.62 -18.78
N SER A 11 3.91 0.97 -19.68
CA SER A 11 4.21 1.86 -20.79
C SER A 11 4.41 3.32 -20.33
N ASN A 12 3.74 3.70 -19.24
CA ASN A 12 3.74 5.09 -18.75
C ASN A 12 4.14 5.16 -17.29
N LEU A 13 5.10 4.35 -16.87
CA LEU A 13 5.45 4.23 -15.47
C LEU A 13 5.87 5.57 -14.85
N LYS A 14 6.67 6.34 -15.58
CA LYS A 14 7.09 7.64 -15.08
C LYS A 14 5.89 8.54 -14.77
N THR A 15 4.92 8.55 -15.67
CA THR A 15 3.70 9.36 -15.49
C THR A 15 2.90 8.86 -14.29
N VAL A 16 2.78 7.55 -14.12
CA VAL A 16 2.08 6.97 -12.98
C VAL A 16 2.75 7.38 -11.67
N LEU A 17 4.07 7.28 -11.61
CA LEU A 17 4.82 7.65 -10.42
C LEU A 17 4.73 9.15 -10.14
N ASP A 18 4.87 9.97 -11.17
CA ASP A 18 4.79 11.43 -10.99
C ASP A 18 3.43 11.84 -10.46
N ARG A 19 2.36 11.21 -10.94
CA ARG A 19 1.02 11.54 -10.49
C ARG A 19 0.77 11.20 -9.04
N VAL A 20 1.19 10.01 -8.60
CA VAL A 20 0.97 9.65 -7.20
C VAL A 20 1.77 10.55 -6.28
N VAL A 21 2.93 11.03 -6.72
CA VAL A 21 3.73 11.95 -5.91
C VAL A 21 3.10 13.33 -5.87
N GLU A 22 2.66 13.86 -7.00
CA GLU A 22 2.06 15.19 -7.06
C GLU A 22 0.76 15.27 -6.29
N ASP A 23 -0.08 14.25 -6.41
CA ASP A 23 -1.42 14.27 -5.81
C ASP A 23 -1.45 13.68 -4.40
N ALA A 24 -0.32 13.15 -3.92
CA ALA A 24 -0.25 12.44 -2.64
C ALA A 24 -1.37 11.41 -2.57
N ASP A 25 -1.56 10.66 -3.64
CA ASP A 25 -2.64 9.71 -3.81
C ASP A 25 -2.06 8.34 -4.19
N TYR A 26 -2.93 7.43 -4.55
CA TYR A 26 -2.49 6.09 -4.94
C TYR A 26 -3.15 5.68 -6.25
N THR A 27 -2.51 4.72 -6.93
CA THR A 27 -3.01 4.14 -8.17
C THR A 27 -3.03 2.62 -8.01
N ILE A 28 -4.14 2.02 -8.39
CA ILE A 28 -4.28 0.57 -8.38
C ILE A 28 -3.91 0.06 -9.76
N ILE A 29 -2.99 -0.90 -9.80
CA ILE A 29 -2.56 -1.53 -11.04
C ILE A 29 -3.21 -2.90 -11.11
N THR A 30 -4.09 -3.08 -12.09
CA THR A 30 -4.77 -4.35 -12.28
C THR A 30 -3.88 -5.28 -13.10
N ARG A 31 -3.90 -6.55 -12.74
CA ARG A 31 -3.11 -7.57 -13.42
C ARG A 31 -4.02 -8.70 -13.86
N ARG A 32 -3.70 -9.28 -15.02
CA ARG A 32 -4.54 -10.32 -15.59
C ARG A 32 -4.34 -11.67 -14.91
N ASP A 33 -3.09 -12.02 -14.64
CA ASP A 33 -2.74 -13.35 -14.14
C ASP A 33 -2.19 -13.33 -12.72
N ALA A 34 -2.34 -12.21 -12.00
CA ALA A 34 -1.81 -12.08 -10.66
C ALA A 34 -2.65 -11.06 -9.88
N GLU A 35 -2.40 -10.97 -8.60
CA GLU A 35 -3.11 -10.01 -7.77
C GLU A 35 -2.80 -8.59 -8.18
N ASP A 36 -3.76 -7.71 -7.97
CA ASP A 36 -3.59 -6.30 -8.24
C ASP A 36 -2.58 -5.70 -7.25
N ALA A 37 -1.98 -4.61 -7.66
CA ALA A 37 -0.97 -3.93 -6.85
C ALA A 37 -1.39 -2.48 -6.64
N VAL A 38 -0.79 -1.84 -5.63
CA VAL A 38 -1.02 -0.44 -5.34
C VAL A 38 0.31 0.30 -5.41
N VAL A 39 0.30 1.45 -6.09
CA VAL A 39 1.44 2.37 -6.10
C VAL A 39 0.98 3.63 -5.39
N MET A 40 1.78 4.11 -4.47
CA MET A 40 1.45 5.33 -3.75
C MET A 40 2.71 6.13 -3.47
N SER A 41 2.54 7.42 -3.17
CA SER A 41 3.67 8.25 -2.79
C SER A 41 4.20 7.82 -1.43
N LEU A 42 5.49 8.06 -1.20
CA LEU A 42 6.06 7.76 0.11
C LEU A 42 5.40 8.62 1.20
N GLU A 43 5.04 9.84 0.84
CA GLU A 43 4.34 10.72 1.77
C GLU A 43 3.02 10.12 2.22
N LEU A 44 2.22 9.61 1.27
CA LEU A 44 0.96 8.98 1.61
C LEU A 44 1.18 7.73 2.46
N PHE A 45 2.15 6.92 2.10
CA PHE A 45 2.47 5.72 2.86
C PHE A 45 2.83 6.05 4.30
N ASN A 46 3.68 7.05 4.49
CA ASN A 46 4.06 7.49 5.83
C ASN A 46 2.87 8.01 6.63
N SER A 47 1.96 8.73 5.96
CA SER A 47 0.74 9.21 6.60
C SER A 47 -0.14 8.07 7.06
N LEU A 48 -0.26 7.02 6.26
CA LEU A 48 -1.04 5.85 6.63
C LEU A 48 -0.42 5.14 7.83
N LEU A 49 0.90 4.98 7.83
CA LEU A 49 1.60 4.37 8.96
C LEU A 49 1.40 5.19 10.22
N GLU A 50 1.49 6.51 10.11
CA GLU A 50 1.27 7.39 11.25
C GLU A 50 -0.16 7.26 11.80
N THR A 51 -1.13 7.18 10.89
CA THR A 51 -2.53 7.00 11.29
C THR A 51 -2.72 5.68 12.04
N VAL A 52 -2.14 4.60 11.53
CA VAL A 52 -2.20 3.30 12.19
C VAL A 52 -1.56 3.39 13.57
N TYR A 53 -0.44 4.08 13.67
CA TYR A 53 0.26 4.25 14.94
C TYR A 53 -0.58 5.02 15.94
N LEU A 54 -1.22 6.10 15.51
CA LEU A 54 -2.06 6.92 16.39
C LEU A 54 -3.30 6.20 16.86
N LEU A 55 -3.79 5.23 16.09
CA LEU A 55 -4.94 4.42 16.48
C LEU A 55 -4.62 3.36 17.51
N LYS A 56 -3.36 3.21 17.88
CA LYS A 56 -2.93 2.23 18.86
C LYS A 56 -3.18 2.72 20.28
N SER A 57 -4.44 2.60 20.75
CA SER A 57 -4.74 2.74 22.15
C SER A 57 -4.55 1.36 22.79
N PRO A 58 -4.46 1.26 24.12
CA PRO A 58 -4.31 -0.05 24.78
C PRO A 58 -5.40 -1.03 24.39
N ALA A 59 -6.64 -0.56 24.25
CA ALA A 59 -7.76 -1.43 23.89
C ALA A 59 -7.71 -1.79 22.40
N ASN A 60 -7.38 -0.84 21.54
CA ASN A 60 -7.36 -1.07 20.10
C ASN A 60 -6.08 -1.71 19.64
N ALA A 61 -4.99 -1.54 20.37
CA ALA A 61 -3.69 -2.04 19.96
C ALA A 61 -3.68 -3.56 19.78
N ALA A 62 -4.25 -4.29 20.75
CA ALA A 62 -4.27 -5.74 20.68
C ALA A 62 -5.07 -6.23 19.47
N HIS A 63 -6.20 -5.61 19.21
CA HIS A 63 -7.05 -5.97 18.09
C HIS A 63 -6.38 -5.65 16.76
N LEU A 64 -5.76 -4.49 16.67
CA LEU A 64 -5.07 -4.05 15.47
C LEU A 64 -3.85 -4.92 15.18
N GLU A 65 -3.08 -5.23 16.22
CA GLU A 65 -1.92 -6.09 16.07
C GLU A 65 -2.31 -7.48 15.57
N ARG A 66 -3.42 -8.00 16.05
CA ARG A 66 -3.92 -9.30 15.59
C ARG A 66 -4.26 -9.24 14.11
N SER A 67 -4.93 -8.18 13.68
CA SER A 67 -5.30 -8.01 12.28
C SER A 67 -4.07 -7.91 11.38
N ILE A 68 -3.06 -7.17 11.80
CA ILE A 68 -1.82 -7.02 11.05
C ILE A 68 -1.08 -8.36 10.98
N THR A 69 -1.04 -9.09 12.09
CA THR A 69 -0.39 -10.38 12.13
C THR A 69 -1.07 -11.37 11.18
N GLN A 70 -2.39 -11.39 11.16
CA GLN A 70 -3.13 -12.26 10.26
C GLN A 70 -2.85 -11.90 8.80
N PHE A 71 -2.78 -10.63 8.51
CA PHE A 71 -2.46 -10.17 7.17
C PHE A 71 -1.06 -10.63 6.74
N LYS A 72 -0.09 -10.48 7.63
CA LYS A 72 1.28 -10.90 7.35
C LYS A 72 1.38 -12.40 7.12
N GLN A 73 0.65 -13.18 7.88
CA GLN A 73 0.66 -14.63 7.73
C GLN A 73 0.08 -15.05 6.39
N GLY A 74 -0.89 -14.30 5.88
CA GLY A 74 -1.47 -14.57 4.58
C GLY A 74 -0.60 -14.13 3.42
N GLN A 75 0.33 -13.20 3.65
CA GLN A 75 1.16 -12.61 2.61
C GLN A 75 2.61 -12.56 3.05
N VAL A 76 3.27 -13.69 2.92
CA VAL A 76 4.61 -13.89 3.45
C VAL A 76 5.62 -12.90 2.90
N GLU A 77 5.56 -12.62 1.63
CA GLU A 77 6.51 -11.71 0.97
C GLU A 77 6.40 -10.28 1.44
N GLU A 78 5.27 -9.87 1.97
CA GLU A 78 5.07 -8.51 2.43
C GLU A 78 5.70 -8.24 3.78
N ARG A 79 6.00 -9.29 4.49
CA ARG A 79 6.72 -9.18 5.73
C ARG A 79 8.02 -8.40 5.58
N ASN A 80 8.68 -8.56 4.44
CA ASN A 80 9.95 -7.91 4.20
C ASN A 80 9.83 -6.40 4.09
N LEU A 81 8.71 -5.91 3.61
CA LEU A 81 8.46 -4.48 3.49
C LEU A 81 8.31 -3.82 4.85
N LEU A 82 7.79 -4.56 5.81
CA LEU A 82 7.56 -4.03 7.15
C LEU A 82 8.76 -4.23 8.07
N ASP A 83 9.60 -5.19 7.77
CA ASP A 83 10.76 -5.51 8.57
C ASP A 83 11.96 -4.64 8.23
N ASP A 84 11.94 -4.06 7.06
CA ASP A 84 12.97 -3.13 6.64
C ASP A 84 12.72 -1.73 7.23
#